data_babca6b9e2d022612d5196024516e86d
#
_entry.id   babca6b9e2d022612d5196024516e86d
#
_cell.length_a   1.000
_cell.length_b   1.000
_cell.length_c   1.000
_cell.angle_alpha   90.00
_cell.angle_beta   90.00
_cell.angle_gamma   90.00
#
_symmetry.space_group_name_H-M   'P 1'
#
loop_
_entity.id
_entity.type
_entity.pdbx_description
1 polymer ?
#
loop_
_entity_poly.entity_id
_entity_poly.type
_entity_poly.pdbx_seq_one_letter_code
_entity_poly.pdbx_strand_id
1 'polypeptide(L)'
;MNNFTPRAQQVLALARKEADRFSHNYVGTEHILLGLIKLGQGVAVNVLERMGLDLDRVRMEVEKEVGTGTAGQSASNIPYTPRVKKVLALADKEAKALNHSYVGTEHILLGLLREGDGVAARVLQQLEVDIQTCRNEILAEIDPNYTPSDQAEEQDGDEPDDEEDPFPENEKSSGPGQDAPEGKTKTPALKAFGRDLTKSAKEGELDP
;
A
#
# COMPACT_ATOMS: atom_id res chain seq x y z
N MET A 1 10.75 -1.82 8.72
CA MET A 1 10.72 -0.36 8.40
C MET A 1 12.03 0.35 8.75
N ASN A 2 13.14 -0.37 8.80
CA ASN A 2 14.42 0.21 9.25
C ASN A 2 15.07 1.17 8.25
N ASN A 3 14.59 1.21 7.00
CA ASN A 3 15.12 2.04 5.92
C ASN A 3 14.28 3.27 5.56
N PHE A 4 13.17 3.51 6.28
CA PHE A 4 12.35 4.72 6.06
C PHE A 4 13.03 5.96 6.61
N THR A 5 13.10 7.03 5.80
CA THR A 5 13.63 8.32 6.24
C THR A 5 12.79 8.89 7.38
N PRO A 6 13.35 9.80 8.21
CA PRO A 6 12.58 10.48 9.26
C PRO A 6 11.32 11.18 8.73
N ARG A 7 11.39 11.77 7.53
CA ARG A 7 10.21 12.40 6.88
C ARG A 7 9.18 11.35 6.48
N ALA A 8 9.60 10.22 5.89
CA ALA A 8 8.69 9.14 5.55
C ALA A 8 8.00 8.56 6.80
N GLN A 9 8.73 8.37 7.90
CA GLN A 9 8.14 7.96 9.18
C GLN A 9 7.15 9.00 9.71
N GLN A 10 7.45 10.27 9.56
CA GLN A 10 6.55 11.36 9.95
C GLN A 10 5.27 11.36 9.12
N VAL A 11 5.32 11.07 7.81
CA VAL A 11 4.14 10.86 6.96
C VAL A 11 3.24 9.79 7.54
N LEU A 12 3.81 8.62 7.91
CA LEU A 12 3.04 7.51 8.48
C LEU A 12 2.40 7.89 9.83
N ALA A 13 3.09 8.67 10.65
CA ALA A 13 2.54 9.19 11.90
C ALA A 13 1.41 10.20 11.65
N LEU A 14 1.56 11.08 10.66
CA LEU A 14 0.52 12.02 10.24
C LEU A 14 -0.68 11.30 9.65
N ALA A 15 -0.48 10.27 8.85
CA ALA A 15 -1.55 9.44 8.29
C ALA A 15 -2.44 8.82 9.36
N ARG A 16 -1.85 8.33 10.46
CA ARG A 16 -2.63 7.84 11.62
C ARG A 16 -3.45 8.95 12.28
N LYS A 17 -2.88 10.16 12.41
CA LYS A 17 -3.61 11.32 12.95
C LYS A 17 -4.76 11.75 12.04
N GLU A 18 -4.59 11.67 10.72
CA GLU A 18 -5.69 11.93 9.78
C GLU A 18 -6.78 10.85 9.89
N ALA A 19 -6.43 9.57 9.99
CA ALA A 19 -7.42 8.51 10.22
C ALA A 19 -8.23 8.75 11.50
N ASP A 20 -7.56 9.12 12.60
CA ASP A 20 -8.22 9.48 13.86
C ASP A 20 -9.12 10.73 13.70
N ARG A 21 -8.67 11.76 12.98
CA ARG A 21 -9.45 12.97 12.67
C ARG A 21 -10.75 12.65 11.93
N PHE A 22 -10.71 11.66 11.01
CA PHE A 22 -11.90 11.20 10.29
C PHE A 22 -12.72 10.16 11.06
N SER A 23 -12.32 9.81 12.28
CA SER A 23 -12.96 8.75 13.08
C SER A 23 -12.94 7.39 12.39
N HIS A 24 -11.87 7.10 11.62
CA HIS A 24 -11.66 5.81 10.98
C HIS A 24 -10.88 4.87 11.88
N ASN A 25 -11.26 3.60 11.91
CA ASN A 25 -10.57 2.55 12.65
C ASN A 25 -9.48 1.83 11.84
N TYR A 26 -9.08 2.39 10.70
CA TYR A 26 -8.03 1.90 9.81
C TYR A 26 -7.24 3.07 9.20
N VAL A 27 -6.00 2.81 8.80
CA VAL A 27 -5.22 3.73 7.96
C VAL A 27 -5.27 3.23 6.53
N GLY A 28 -6.00 3.95 5.66
CA GLY A 28 -6.09 3.69 4.23
C GLY A 28 -5.10 4.52 3.41
N THR A 29 -5.08 4.30 2.09
CA THR A 29 -4.20 5.01 1.15
C THR A 29 -4.46 6.52 1.14
N GLU A 30 -5.70 6.94 1.31
CA GLU A 30 -6.14 8.32 1.47
C GLU A 30 -5.45 9.02 2.65
N HIS A 31 -5.33 8.33 3.77
CA HIS A 31 -4.66 8.88 4.94
C HIS A 31 -3.15 9.05 4.72
N ILE A 32 -2.53 8.13 3.94
CA ILE A 32 -1.12 8.26 3.56
C ILE A 32 -0.92 9.50 2.68
N LEU A 33 -1.80 9.73 1.69
CA LEU A 33 -1.76 10.91 0.84
C LEU A 33 -1.97 12.20 1.65
N LEU A 34 -2.95 12.22 2.56
CA LEU A 34 -3.16 13.35 3.48
C LEU A 34 -1.96 13.56 4.40
N GLY A 35 -1.29 12.51 4.83
CA GLY A 35 -0.07 12.59 5.62
C GLY A 35 1.08 13.24 4.86
N LEU A 36 1.25 12.93 3.56
CA LEU A 36 2.22 13.57 2.66
C LEU A 36 1.93 15.07 2.52
N ILE A 37 0.67 15.41 2.21
CA ILE A 37 0.24 16.83 2.06
C ILE A 37 0.42 17.60 3.37
N LYS A 38 0.04 17.00 4.49
CA LYS A 38 0.14 17.63 5.81
C LYS A 38 1.57 17.84 6.27
N LEU A 39 2.50 16.98 5.84
CA LEU A 39 3.93 17.18 6.07
C LEU A 39 4.40 18.48 5.39
N GLY A 40 3.87 18.80 4.20
CA GLY A 40 4.12 20.05 3.47
C GLY A 40 5.56 20.23 3.02
N GLN A 41 6.37 19.16 3.01
CA GLN A 41 7.78 19.21 2.63
C GLN A 41 8.30 17.83 2.21
N GLY A 42 9.32 17.83 1.37
CA GLY A 42 9.96 16.64 0.85
C GLY A 42 9.71 16.48 -0.65
N VAL A 43 10.45 15.58 -1.28
CA VAL A 43 10.45 15.41 -2.74
C VAL A 43 9.03 15.16 -3.27
N ALA A 44 8.23 14.34 -2.60
CA ALA A 44 6.85 14.07 -3.04
C ALA A 44 6.00 15.34 -3.16
N VAL A 45 6.05 16.22 -2.15
CA VAL A 45 5.28 17.46 -2.14
C VAL A 45 5.80 18.42 -3.21
N ASN A 46 7.12 18.60 -3.29
CA ASN A 46 7.74 19.45 -4.30
C ASN A 46 7.36 19.03 -5.72
N VAL A 47 7.35 17.73 -5.98
CA VAL A 47 6.98 17.17 -7.30
C VAL A 47 5.51 17.44 -7.61
N LEU A 48 4.59 17.19 -6.68
CA LEU A 48 3.17 17.46 -6.88
C LEU A 48 2.92 18.95 -7.18
N GLU A 49 3.57 19.85 -6.45
CA GLU A 49 3.48 21.30 -6.68
C GLU A 49 4.08 21.70 -8.05
N ARG A 50 5.22 21.13 -8.46
CA ARG A 50 5.81 21.35 -9.79
C ARG A 50 4.92 20.86 -10.92
N MET A 51 4.17 19.77 -10.71
CA MET A 51 3.15 19.31 -11.64
C MET A 51 1.91 20.20 -11.68
N GLY A 52 1.90 21.30 -10.90
CA GLY A 52 0.81 22.28 -10.87
C GLY A 52 -0.36 21.90 -9.98
N LEU A 53 -0.18 20.90 -9.09
CA LEU A 53 -1.24 20.53 -8.17
C LEU A 53 -1.32 21.50 -7.00
N ASP A 54 -2.53 21.95 -6.74
CA ASP A 54 -2.88 22.64 -5.51
C ASP A 54 -3.14 21.60 -4.41
N LEU A 55 -2.27 21.55 -3.41
CA LEU A 55 -2.35 20.60 -2.31
C LEU A 55 -3.63 20.72 -1.49
N ASP A 56 -4.20 21.93 -1.36
CA ASP A 56 -5.48 22.13 -0.69
C ASP A 56 -6.62 21.53 -1.51
N ARG A 57 -6.55 21.62 -2.84
CA ARG A 57 -7.49 20.95 -3.74
C ARG A 57 -7.39 19.44 -3.63
N VAL A 58 -6.18 18.87 -3.62
CA VAL A 58 -5.98 17.42 -3.40
C VAL A 58 -6.62 17.00 -2.09
N ARG A 59 -6.40 17.77 -1.02
CA ARG A 59 -6.99 17.51 0.29
C ARG A 59 -8.52 17.50 0.21
N MET A 60 -9.13 18.53 -0.39
CA MET A 60 -10.58 18.63 -0.51
C MET A 60 -11.19 17.45 -1.29
N GLU A 61 -10.54 17.01 -2.39
CA GLU A 61 -11.02 15.86 -3.17
C GLU A 61 -10.91 14.56 -2.35
N VAL A 62 -9.83 14.36 -1.59
CA VAL A 62 -9.72 13.22 -0.67
C VAL A 62 -10.82 13.28 0.39
N GLU A 63 -11.02 14.41 1.04
CA GLU A 63 -12.04 14.56 2.09
C GLU A 63 -13.46 14.31 1.57
N LYS A 64 -13.76 14.71 0.35
CA LYS A 64 -15.03 14.46 -0.32
C LYS A 64 -15.25 12.98 -0.64
N GLU A 65 -14.21 12.28 -1.09
CA GLU A 65 -14.27 10.86 -1.46
C GLU A 65 -14.46 9.96 -0.23
N VAL A 66 -13.85 10.32 0.90
CA VAL A 66 -13.67 9.42 2.05
C VAL A 66 -14.80 9.52 3.07
N GLY A 67 -15.38 10.71 3.24
CA GLY A 67 -16.39 10.95 4.27
C GLY A 67 -15.84 10.84 5.71
N THR A 68 -16.73 10.85 6.68
CA THR A 68 -16.40 10.69 8.11
C THR A 68 -16.93 9.35 8.63
N GLY A 69 -16.11 8.65 9.41
CA GLY A 69 -16.51 7.43 10.11
C GLY A 69 -17.45 7.71 11.29
N THR A 70 -17.91 6.66 11.95
CA THR A 70 -18.75 6.76 13.15
C THR A 70 -17.91 7.16 14.35
N ALA A 71 -18.23 8.28 14.97
CA ALA A 71 -17.56 8.76 16.18
C ALA A 71 -17.65 7.72 17.31
N GLY A 72 -16.52 7.39 17.94
CA GLY A 72 -16.52 6.59 19.16
C GLY A 72 -15.40 5.58 19.36
N GLN A 73 -14.51 5.39 18.38
CA GLN A 73 -13.37 4.47 18.52
C GLN A 73 -12.06 5.15 18.17
N SER A 74 -11.58 6.01 19.06
CA SER A 74 -10.16 6.40 19.04
C SER A 74 -9.35 5.19 19.52
N ALA A 75 -8.89 4.36 18.57
CA ALA A 75 -8.01 3.26 18.89
C ALA A 75 -6.59 3.80 19.03
N SER A 76 -5.93 3.52 20.16
CA SER A 76 -4.53 3.91 20.40
C SER A 76 -3.54 3.32 19.37
N ASN A 77 -3.98 2.33 18.61
CA ASN A 77 -3.20 1.71 17.53
C ASN A 77 -4.10 1.37 16.33
N ILE A 78 -4.26 2.35 15.42
CA ILE A 78 -5.06 2.18 14.20
C ILE A 78 -4.24 1.35 13.18
N PRO A 79 -4.74 0.17 12.72
CA PRO A 79 -4.01 -0.71 11.82
C PRO A 79 -3.97 -0.15 10.38
N TYR A 80 -2.94 -0.53 9.65
CA TYR A 80 -2.87 -0.30 8.20
C TYR A 80 -3.76 -1.28 7.45
N THR A 81 -4.45 -0.79 6.41
CA THR A 81 -5.17 -1.67 5.48
C THR A 81 -4.19 -2.54 4.69
N PRO A 82 -4.63 -3.68 4.13
CA PRO A 82 -3.81 -4.48 3.22
C PRO A 82 -3.25 -3.66 2.04
N ARG A 83 -4.05 -2.74 1.49
CA ARG A 83 -3.60 -1.81 0.42
C ARG A 83 -2.46 -0.91 0.87
N VAL A 84 -2.50 -0.37 2.09
CA VAL A 84 -1.38 0.44 2.61
C VAL A 84 -0.13 -0.41 2.79
N LYS A 85 -0.26 -1.66 3.26
CA LYS A 85 0.88 -2.58 3.34
C LYS A 85 1.49 -2.80 1.95
N LYS A 86 0.65 -3.01 0.91
CA LYS A 86 1.09 -3.12 -0.49
C LYS A 86 1.79 -1.84 -0.96
N VAL A 87 1.23 -0.66 -0.68
CA VAL A 87 1.88 0.64 -1.00
C VAL A 87 3.28 0.74 -0.40
N LEU A 88 3.44 0.37 0.87
CA LEU A 88 4.74 0.44 1.53
C LEU A 88 5.74 -0.58 0.97
N ALA A 89 5.28 -1.76 0.58
CA ALA A 89 6.10 -2.75 -0.12
C ALA A 89 6.51 -2.26 -1.52
N LEU A 90 5.58 -1.64 -2.26
CA LEU A 90 5.88 -1.02 -3.55
C LEU A 90 6.84 0.15 -3.41
N ALA A 91 6.71 0.99 -2.36
CA ALA A 91 7.65 2.07 -2.07
C ALA A 91 9.08 1.54 -1.84
N ASP A 92 9.23 0.41 -1.16
CA ASP A 92 10.54 -0.24 -0.99
C ASP A 92 11.08 -0.80 -2.32
N LYS A 93 10.21 -1.39 -3.17
CA LYS A 93 10.58 -1.83 -4.53
C LYS A 93 11.02 -0.64 -5.39
N GLU A 94 10.31 0.50 -5.35
CA GLU A 94 10.69 1.73 -6.07
C GLU A 94 12.05 2.29 -5.59
N ALA A 95 12.28 2.32 -4.28
CA ALA A 95 13.56 2.75 -3.74
C ALA A 95 14.72 1.88 -4.26
N LYS A 96 14.53 0.56 -4.27
CA LYS A 96 15.52 -0.38 -4.82
C LYS A 96 15.73 -0.20 -6.32
N ALA A 97 14.67 0.00 -7.10
CA ALA A 97 14.74 0.26 -8.54
C ALA A 97 15.50 1.56 -8.86
N LEU A 98 15.40 2.54 -7.97
CA LEU A 98 16.17 3.80 -8.06
C LEU A 98 17.56 3.71 -7.39
N ASN A 99 18.02 2.52 -7.01
CA ASN A 99 19.28 2.28 -6.31
C ASN A 99 19.42 3.07 -4.98
N HIS A 100 18.30 3.39 -4.33
CA HIS A 100 18.30 4.04 -3.02
C HIS A 100 18.30 3.01 -1.89
N SER A 101 19.14 3.25 -0.87
CA SER A 101 19.19 2.44 0.34
C SER A 101 18.13 2.83 1.39
N TYR A 102 17.31 3.85 1.09
CA TYR A 102 16.29 4.42 1.98
C TYR A 102 14.97 4.58 1.26
N VAL A 103 13.88 4.58 2.01
CA VAL A 103 12.54 4.88 1.53
C VAL A 103 12.14 6.29 1.97
N GLY A 104 12.09 7.23 1.01
CA GLY A 104 11.68 8.61 1.23
C GLY A 104 10.21 8.86 0.91
N THR A 105 9.80 10.12 0.99
CA THR A 105 8.43 10.56 0.66
C THR A 105 8.07 10.31 -0.80
N GLU A 106 9.04 10.48 -1.70
CA GLU A 106 8.96 10.21 -3.14
C GLU A 106 8.61 8.76 -3.43
N HIS A 107 9.24 7.82 -2.75
CA HIS A 107 8.97 6.40 -2.92
C HIS A 107 7.56 6.03 -2.40
N ILE A 108 7.10 6.66 -1.33
CA ILE A 108 5.72 6.50 -0.84
C ILE A 108 4.72 6.99 -1.89
N LEU A 109 4.98 8.14 -2.52
CA LEU A 109 4.13 8.68 -3.60
C LEU A 109 4.09 7.73 -4.81
N LEU A 110 5.25 7.21 -5.25
CA LEU A 110 5.33 6.22 -6.33
C LEU A 110 4.58 4.93 -5.96
N GLY A 111 4.72 4.47 -4.71
CA GLY A 111 4.00 3.31 -4.20
C GLY A 111 2.47 3.50 -4.24
N LEU A 112 1.98 4.69 -3.90
CA LEU A 112 0.55 5.04 -3.99
C LEU A 112 0.05 5.00 -5.44
N LEU A 113 0.80 5.60 -6.37
CA LEU A 113 0.44 5.62 -7.79
C LEU A 113 0.49 4.22 -8.41
N ARG A 114 1.51 3.41 -8.06
CA ARG A 114 1.67 2.05 -8.59
C ARG A 114 0.63 1.06 -8.03
N GLU A 115 0.17 1.26 -6.79
CA GLU A 115 -0.92 0.44 -6.24
C GLU A 115 -2.19 0.61 -7.05
N GLY A 116 -2.50 1.82 -7.50
CA GLY A 116 -3.44 2.15 -8.58
C GLY A 116 -4.93 2.12 -8.21
N ASP A 117 -5.36 1.28 -7.28
CA ASP A 117 -6.78 1.02 -6.97
C ASP A 117 -7.28 1.74 -5.70
N GLY A 118 -6.37 2.28 -4.89
CA GLY A 118 -6.72 2.98 -3.66
C GLY A 118 -7.36 4.33 -3.89
N VAL A 119 -8.01 4.87 -2.85
CA VAL A 119 -8.62 6.22 -2.91
C VAL A 119 -7.57 7.28 -3.30
N ALA A 120 -6.36 7.19 -2.73
CA ALA A 120 -5.27 8.11 -3.08
C ALA A 120 -4.94 8.11 -4.57
N ALA A 121 -4.79 6.92 -5.17
CA ALA A 121 -4.48 6.78 -6.59
C ALA A 121 -5.61 7.33 -7.46
N ARG A 122 -6.88 7.04 -7.13
CA ARG A 122 -8.03 7.56 -7.86
C ARG A 122 -8.09 9.09 -7.81
N VAL A 123 -7.90 9.69 -6.65
CA VAL A 123 -7.89 11.16 -6.52
C VAL A 123 -6.76 11.77 -7.32
N LEU A 124 -5.56 11.22 -7.27
CA LEU A 124 -4.43 11.70 -8.06
C LEU A 124 -4.69 11.58 -9.56
N GLN A 125 -5.27 10.47 -10.02
CA GLN A 125 -5.67 10.26 -11.42
C GLN A 125 -6.76 11.25 -11.87
N GLN A 126 -7.77 11.54 -11.01
CA GLN A 126 -8.79 12.55 -11.29
C GLN A 126 -8.20 13.97 -11.42
N LEU A 127 -7.06 14.19 -10.78
CA LEU A 127 -6.29 15.43 -10.87
C LEU A 127 -5.20 15.38 -11.95
N GLU A 128 -5.32 14.41 -12.88
CA GLU A 128 -4.42 14.23 -14.03
C GLU A 128 -2.96 13.94 -13.67
N VAL A 129 -2.71 13.36 -12.48
CA VAL A 129 -1.39 12.88 -12.10
C VAL A 129 -1.15 11.51 -12.70
N ASP A 130 -0.31 11.47 -13.72
CA ASP A 130 0.17 10.25 -14.32
C ASP A 130 1.42 9.72 -13.61
N ILE A 131 1.50 8.38 -13.43
CA ILE A 131 2.60 7.75 -12.71
C ILE A 131 3.94 7.94 -13.41
N GLN A 132 3.98 7.88 -14.75
CA GLN A 132 5.23 8.01 -15.49
C GLN A 132 5.75 9.45 -15.43
N THR A 133 4.86 10.42 -15.62
CA THR A 133 5.19 11.83 -15.47
C THR A 133 5.68 12.13 -14.07
N CYS A 134 4.99 11.62 -13.05
CA CYS A 134 5.39 11.79 -11.65
C CYS A 134 6.76 11.14 -11.37
N ARG A 135 7.01 9.95 -11.91
CA ARG A 135 8.30 9.26 -11.80
C ARG A 135 9.43 10.07 -12.42
N ASN A 136 9.22 10.60 -13.64
CA ASN A 136 10.19 11.43 -14.33
C ASN A 136 10.51 12.72 -13.55
N GLU A 137 9.49 13.39 -12.99
CA GLU A 137 9.68 14.56 -12.15
C GLU A 137 10.43 14.24 -10.84
N ILE A 138 10.16 13.09 -10.23
CA ILE A 138 10.90 12.62 -9.06
C ILE A 138 12.37 12.38 -9.42
N LEU A 139 12.64 11.71 -10.55
CA LEU A 139 13.99 11.44 -11.00
C LEU A 139 14.75 12.74 -11.31
N ALA A 140 14.11 13.69 -11.98
CA ALA A 140 14.68 15.00 -12.25
C ALA A 140 14.97 15.83 -10.98
N GLU A 141 14.19 15.63 -9.91
CA GLU A 141 14.42 16.29 -8.61
C GLU A 141 15.63 15.67 -7.87
N ILE A 142 15.81 14.35 -7.99
CA ILE A 142 16.82 13.60 -7.25
C ILE A 142 18.17 13.59 -8.00
N ASP A 143 18.14 13.45 -9.31
CA ASP A 143 19.33 13.45 -10.17
C ASP A 143 19.28 14.61 -11.17
N PRO A 144 20.09 15.66 -10.97
CA PRO A 144 20.15 16.81 -11.88
C PRO A 144 20.62 16.48 -13.30
N ASN A 145 21.23 15.31 -13.52
CA ASN A 145 21.67 14.85 -14.83
C ASN A 145 20.66 13.92 -15.51
N TYR A 146 19.54 13.62 -14.85
CA TYR A 146 18.50 12.78 -15.42
C TYR A 146 17.85 13.43 -16.65
N THR A 147 17.81 12.67 -17.76
CA THR A 147 17.07 13.05 -18.98
C THR A 147 15.99 12.00 -19.24
N PRO A 148 14.71 12.39 -19.46
CA PRO A 148 13.59 11.47 -19.64
C PRO A 148 13.73 10.46 -20.80
N SER A 149 14.74 10.60 -21.66
CA SER A 149 14.98 9.74 -22.82
C SER A 149 15.60 8.37 -22.48
N ASP A 150 16.08 8.16 -21.25
CA ASP A 150 16.89 6.98 -20.91
C ASP A 150 16.08 5.77 -20.40
N GLN A 151 14.74 5.88 -20.32
CA GLN A 151 13.87 4.78 -19.84
C GLN A 151 12.69 4.46 -20.76
N ALA A 152 12.97 4.20 -22.02
CA ALA A 152 12.06 3.43 -22.85
C ALA A 152 12.53 1.95 -22.82
N GLU A 153 12.18 1.19 -21.79
CA GLU A 153 12.17 -0.28 -21.72
C GLU A 153 12.53 -0.78 -20.30
N GLU A 154 11.71 -0.50 -19.29
CA GLU A 154 11.64 -1.43 -18.16
C GLU A 154 10.23 -2.01 -18.12
N GLN A 155 10.12 -3.23 -18.62
CA GLN A 155 8.94 -4.07 -18.62
C GLN A 155 8.43 -4.21 -17.19
N ASP A 156 7.14 -3.92 -17.00
CA ASP A 156 6.35 -4.42 -15.88
C ASP A 156 6.42 -5.96 -15.85
N GLY A 157 7.45 -6.47 -15.20
CA GLY A 157 7.50 -7.85 -14.76
C GLY A 157 6.68 -7.97 -13.50
N ASP A 158 5.36 -8.14 -13.64
CA ASP A 158 4.48 -8.54 -12.56
C ASP A 158 4.77 -10.01 -12.25
N GLU A 159 5.81 -10.27 -11.45
CA GLU A 159 5.99 -11.58 -10.84
C GLU A 159 4.97 -11.72 -9.70
N PRO A 160 4.22 -12.82 -9.63
CA PRO A 160 3.27 -13.05 -8.54
C PRO A 160 4.03 -13.06 -7.21
N ASP A 161 3.69 -12.11 -6.34
CA ASP A 161 4.19 -12.04 -4.98
C ASP A 161 3.78 -13.31 -4.22
N ASP A 162 4.75 -14.18 -3.91
CA ASP A 162 4.62 -15.12 -2.80
C ASP A 162 4.51 -14.29 -1.51
N GLU A 163 3.33 -14.33 -0.89
CA GLU A 163 2.98 -13.58 0.32
C GLU A 163 3.84 -14.02 1.52
N GLU A 164 4.99 -13.37 1.71
CA GLU A 164 5.58 -13.29 3.05
C GLU A 164 5.18 -11.95 3.68
N ASP A 165 4.30 -12.01 4.69
CA ASP A 165 3.83 -10.84 5.45
C ASP A 165 5.02 -10.24 6.25
N PRO A 166 5.53 -9.04 5.91
CA PRO A 166 6.72 -8.47 6.55
C PRO A 166 6.44 -7.89 7.96
N PHE A 167 5.22 -8.07 8.47
CA PHE A 167 4.85 -7.57 9.80
C PHE A 167 4.55 -8.74 10.74
N PRO A 168 5.37 -9.00 11.77
CA PRO A 168 5.06 -10.00 12.78
C PRO A 168 3.82 -9.57 13.57
N GLU A 169 2.76 -10.37 13.48
CA GLU A 169 1.64 -10.28 14.40
C GLU A 169 2.13 -10.59 15.82
N ASN A 170 1.92 -9.65 16.71
CA ASN A 170 2.28 -9.77 18.12
C ASN A 170 1.23 -10.64 18.81
N GLU A 171 1.34 -11.96 18.68
CA GLU A 171 0.55 -12.88 19.49
C GLU A 171 1.16 -13.02 20.89
N LYS A 172 0.51 -12.42 21.86
CA LYS A 172 0.61 -12.84 23.26
C LYS A 172 -0.57 -13.76 23.57
N SER A 173 -0.33 -15.05 23.67
CA SER A 173 -0.99 -15.83 24.71
C SER A 173 -0.20 -17.08 25.05
N SER A 174 0.03 -17.18 26.32
CA SER A 174 0.71 -18.19 27.11
C SER A 174 -0.09 -19.51 27.21
N GLY A 175 0.66 -20.63 27.25
CA GLY A 175 0.23 -21.85 27.93
C GLY A 175 0.80 -23.13 27.33
N PRO A 176 1.33 -24.05 28.16
CA PRO A 176 2.24 -25.10 27.77
C PRO A 176 1.59 -26.48 27.55
N GLY A 177 2.21 -27.30 26.72
CA GLY A 177 2.01 -28.75 26.91
C GLY A 177 1.89 -29.62 25.67
N GLN A 178 3.02 -30.24 25.31
CA GLN A 178 3.18 -31.67 24.98
C GLN A 178 2.76 -32.24 23.61
N ASP A 179 3.78 -32.81 22.95
CA ASP A 179 3.82 -34.04 22.14
C ASP A 179 3.24 -34.05 20.72
N ALA A 180 4.20 -34.17 19.76
CA ALA A 180 3.97 -34.70 18.43
C ALA A 180 3.60 -36.22 18.48
N PRO A 181 2.89 -36.79 17.48
CA PRO A 181 3.58 -37.25 16.28
C PRO A 181 2.80 -37.10 14.94
N GLU A 182 3.57 -37.30 13.89
CA GLU A 182 3.26 -37.37 12.47
C GLU A 182 1.89 -37.88 12.04
N GLY A 183 1.33 -37.28 11.00
CA GLY A 183 0.46 -38.03 10.13
C GLY A 183 -0.76 -37.35 9.55
N LYS A 184 -0.71 -36.97 8.27
CA LYS A 184 -1.85 -36.81 7.35
C LYS A 184 -2.80 -35.65 7.61
N THR A 185 -2.62 -34.58 6.85
CA THR A 185 -3.61 -33.51 6.64
C THR A 185 -4.95 -34.09 6.18
N LYS A 186 -5.84 -34.30 7.13
CA LYS A 186 -7.26 -34.51 6.87
C LYS A 186 -7.97 -33.22 7.24
N THR A 187 -8.40 -32.47 6.25
CA THR A 187 -9.31 -31.33 6.44
C THR A 187 -10.75 -31.84 6.53
N PRO A 188 -11.34 -32.00 7.74
CA PRO A 188 -12.67 -32.58 7.90
C PRO A 188 -13.77 -31.70 7.29
N ALA A 189 -13.58 -30.37 7.27
CA ALA A 189 -14.55 -29.42 6.76
C ALA A 189 -14.76 -29.52 5.23
N LEU A 190 -13.70 -29.83 4.46
CA LEU A 190 -13.81 -30.01 3.00
C LEU A 190 -14.59 -31.29 2.62
N LYS A 191 -14.56 -32.32 3.49
CA LYS A 191 -15.30 -33.57 3.27
C LYS A 191 -16.79 -33.46 3.61
N ALA A 192 -17.17 -32.52 4.49
CA ALA A 192 -18.56 -32.36 4.91
C ALA A 192 -19.40 -31.50 3.96
N PHE A 193 -18.76 -30.57 3.23
CA PHE A 193 -19.48 -29.59 2.41
C PHE A 193 -18.94 -29.43 0.97
N GLY A 194 -17.83 -30.09 0.61
CA GLY A 194 -17.23 -30.05 -0.73
C GLY A 194 -17.59 -31.26 -1.57
N ARG A 195 -18.23 -31.05 -2.73
CA ARG A 195 -18.36 -32.08 -3.77
C ARG A 195 -17.01 -32.18 -4.48
N ASP A 196 -16.41 -33.38 -4.45
CA ASP A 196 -15.17 -33.65 -5.17
C ASP A 196 -15.47 -33.80 -6.68
N LEU A 197 -15.37 -32.67 -7.40
CA LEU A 197 -15.66 -32.59 -8.83
C LEU A 197 -14.74 -33.50 -9.67
N THR A 198 -13.56 -33.82 -9.17
CA THR A 198 -12.62 -34.71 -9.83
C THR A 198 -13.10 -36.17 -9.79
N LYS A 199 -13.81 -36.53 -8.72
CA LYS A 199 -14.41 -37.86 -8.57
C LYS A 199 -15.70 -37.97 -9.40
N SER A 200 -16.53 -36.93 -9.37
CA SER A 200 -17.77 -36.90 -10.19
C SER A 200 -17.48 -36.92 -11.70
N ALA A 201 -16.38 -36.29 -12.15
CA ALA A 201 -15.95 -36.32 -13.55
C ALA A 201 -15.49 -37.74 -13.99
N LYS A 202 -14.89 -38.54 -13.09
CA LYS A 202 -14.47 -39.89 -13.37
C LYS A 202 -15.62 -40.89 -13.35
N GLU A 203 -16.69 -40.62 -12.64
CA GLU A 203 -17.87 -41.48 -12.50
C GLU A 203 -18.98 -41.10 -13.51
N GLY A 204 -18.75 -40.13 -14.40
CA GLY A 204 -19.66 -39.79 -15.50
C GLY A 204 -20.98 -39.12 -15.07
N GLU A 205 -21.04 -38.55 -13.87
CA GLU A 205 -22.23 -37.89 -13.30
C GLU A 205 -22.30 -36.36 -13.60
N LEU A 206 -21.46 -35.84 -14.49
CA LEU A 206 -21.56 -34.45 -14.97
C LEU A 206 -22.21 -34.49 -16.34
N ASP A 207 -23.46 -34.07 -16.42
CA ASP A 207 -24.17 -33.83 -17.67
C ASP A 207 -23.50 -32.70 -18.47
N PRO A 208 -23.51 -32.77 -19.85
CA PRO A 208 -22.85 -31.82 -20.73
C PRO A 208 -23.49 -30.44 -20.71
#